data_ea794c2f827191314f4dc33a768cb5d4
#
_entry.id   ea794c2f827191314f4dc33a768cb5d4
#
_cell.length_a   1.000
_cell.length_b   1.000
_cell.length_c   1.000
_cell.angle_alpha   90.00
_cell.angle_beta   90.00
_cell.angle_gamma   90.00
#
_symmetry.space_group_name_H-M   'P 1'
#
loop_
_entity.id
_entity.type
_entity.pdbx_description
1 polymer ?
#
loop_
_entity_poly.entity_id
_entity_poly.type
_entity_poly.pdbx_seq_one_letter_code
_entity_poly.pdbx_strand_id
1 'polypeptide(L)'
;MNVQEAYYHSGIDYRRGSPHLVQLALHDRLVAVLRGTVHRLAEQGLPLRVLEIGAGHGGFTESALALGCDVTAVDASEPSVEELKRRFGTNPKLQALYEPDGKLRDAGEDYSLLMFVSVLHHIPDYINYLMEASQLIVRGGALLTLQDPVWYSRHRASHRADRAAYFAWRLGQGSPIEGLHTRLRRMRGTFDETNPRDMAEYHIVRNGVDEEAVLSFAHDAFSEVTLIPYWSSHLGVAQRLGERLGLHNSFGMVAHGYDSSLSSPWRHVGDLHTGVCSAPSHGCEPYHASVGI
;
A
#
# COMPACT_ATOMS: atom_id res chain seq x y z
N MET A 1 4.89 -16.10 14.63
CA MET A 1 3.99 -16.13 13.44
C MET A 1 3.53 -14.71 13.23
N ASN A 2 3.92 -14.10 12.12
CA ASN A 2 3.51 -12.73 11.79
C ASN A 2 1.97 -12.73 11.58
N VAL A 3 1.29 -11.66 11.95
CA VAL A 3 -0.19 -11.55 11.88
C VAL A 3 -0.68 -11.68 10.43
N GLN A 4 0.10 -11.21 9.46
CA GLN A 4 -0.16 -11.42 8.04
C GLN A 4 -0.10 -12.90 7.65
N GLU A 5 0.85 -13.68 8.16
CA GLU A 5 0.92 -15.13 7.94
C GLU A 5 -0.35 -15.85 8.41
N ALA A 6 -0.86 -15.49 9.60
CA ALA A 6 -2.09 -16.08 10.13
C ALA A 6 -3.32 -15.76 9.26
N TYR A 7 -3.36 -14.59 8.60
CA TYR A 7 -4.41 -14.21 7.66
C TYR A 7 -4.36 -15.05 6.39
N TYR A 8 -3.19 -15.27 5.81
CA TYR A 8 -3.01 -16.09 4.61
C TYR A 8 -3.30 -17.57 4.85
N HIS A 9 -2.98 -18.10 6.03
CA HIS A 9 -3.33 -19.47 6.42
C HIS A 9 -4.82 -19.69 6.68
N SER A 10 -5.63 -18.64 6.80
CA SER A 10 -7.09 -18.75 7.06
C SER A 10 -7.91 -19.21 5.85
N GLY A 11 -7.28 -19.47 4.68
CA GLY A 11 -7.95 -19.94 3.46
C GLY A 11 -8.83 -18.87 2.79
N ILE A 12 -8.73 -17.60 3.20
CA ILE A 12 -9.45 -16.49 2.59
C ILE A 12 -8.81 -16.20 1.23
N ASP A 13 -9.61 -16.25 0.16
CA ASP A 13 -9.16 -15.87 -1.17
C ASP A 13 -8.81 -14.38 -1.20
N TYR A 14 -7.51 -14.08 -1.15
CA TYR A 14 -6.96 -12.71 -1.16
C TYR A 14 -7.51 -11.88 -2.34
N ARG A 15 -7.70 -12.52 -3.51
CA ARG A 15 -8.21 -11.83 -4.71
C ARG A 15 -9.63 -11.28 -4.49
N ARG A 16 -10.49 -12.00 -3.76
CA ARG A 16 -11.85 -11.56 -3.45
C ARG A 16 -11.92 -10.36 -2.53
N GLY A 17 -10.91 -10.19 -1.67
CA GLY A 17 -10.78 -9.06 -0.75
C GLY A 17 -10.22 -7.79 -1.38
N SER A 18 -9.75 -7.85 -2.63
CA SER A 18 -9.02 -6.76 -3.29
C SER A 18 -9.79 -6.24 -4.52
N PRO A 19 -10.50 -5.09 -4.43
CA PRO A 19 -11.32 -4.57 -5.53
C PRO A 19 -10.55 -4.43 -6.84
N HIS A 20 -9.30 -3.97 -6.78
CA HIS A 20 -8.43 -3.77 -7.95
C HIS A 20 -8.01 -5.07 -8.65
N LEU A 21 -8.21 -6.23 -8.03
CA LEU A 21 -7.98 -7.55 -8.64
C LEU A 21 -9.27 -8.19 -9.17
N VAL A 22 -10.43 -7.73 -8.70
CA VAL A 22 -11.76 -8.26 -9.09
C VAL A 22 -12.42 -7.40 -10.16
N GLN A 23 -12.25 -6.07 -10.11
CA GLN A 23 -12.83 -5.13 -11.06
C GLN A 23 -11.88 -4.95 -12.26
N LEU A 24 -12.11 -5.72 -13.32
CA LEU A 24 -11.21 -5.74 -14.50
C LEU A 24 -10.92 -4.34 -15.07
N ALA A 25 -11.95 -3.50 -15.23
CA ALA A 25 -11.76 -2.14 -15.74
C ALA A 25 -10.88 -1.27 -14.84
N LEU A 26 -10.98 -1.42 -13.51
CA LEU A 26 -10.10 -0.75 -12.56
C LEU A 26 -8.67 -1.31 -12.68
N HIS A 27 -8.55 -2.64 -12.70
CA HIS A 27 -7.26 -3.31 -12.87
C HIS A 27 -6.53 -2.82 -14.13
N ASP A 28 -7.21 -2.88 -15.29
CA ASP A 28 -6.64 -2.46 -16.58
C ASP A 28 -6.18 -1.00 -16.55
N ARG A 29 -6.94 -0.12 -15.89
CA ARG A 29 -6.57 1.30 -15.71
C ARG A 29 -5.30 1.45 -14.85
N LEU A 30 -5.18 0.71 -13.74
CA LEU A 30 -4.00 0.75 -12.90
C LEU A 30 -2.77 0.13 -13.59
N VAL A 31 -2.94 -0.96 -14.34
CA VAL A 31 -1.89 -1.53 -15.19
C VAL A 31 -1.48 -0.57 -16.30
N ALA A 32 -2.40 0.22 -16.85
CA ALA A 32 -2.06 1.25 -17.83
C ALA A 32 -1.17 2.36 -17.22
N VAL A 33 -1.38 2.72 -15.94
CA VAL A 33 -0.48 3.64 -15.22
C VAL A 33 0.92 3.04 -15.09
N LEU A 34 1.03 1.77 -14.65
CA LEU A 34 2.31 1.07 -14.58
C LEU A 34 3.00 1.03 -15.95
N ARG A 35 2.26 0.68 -16.99
CA ARG A 35 2.78 0.64 -18.39
C ARG A 35 3.32 2.00 -18.82
N GLY A 36 2.59 3.09 -18.58
CA GLY A 36 3.03 4.44 -18.89
C GLY A 36 4.33 4.82 -18.16
N THR A 37 4.42 4.46 -16.88
CA THR A 37 5.63 4.68 -16.06
C THR A 37 6.82 3.92 -16.63
N VAL A 38 6.67 2.62 -16.91
CA VAL A 38 7.73 1.76 -17.48
C VAL A 38 8.17 2.28 -18.86
N HIS A 39 7.22 2.68 -19.71
CA HIS A 39 7.52 3.24 -21.04
C HIS A 39 8.37 4.50 -20.94
N ARG A 40 8.01 5.41 -20.05
CA ARG A 40 8.76 6.64 -19.83
C ARG A 40 10.19 6.37 -19.34
N LEU A 41 10.38 5.42 -18.41
CA LEU A 41 11.70 5.01 -17.97
C LEU A 41 12.55 4.43 -19.12
N ALA A 42 11.93 3.61 -19.98
CA ALA A 42 12.58 3.07 -21.17
C ALA A 42 13.00 4.18 -22.16
N GLU A 43 12.13 5.16 -22.40
CA GLU A 43 12.44 6.32 -23.26
C GLU A 43 13.59 7.18 -22.71
N GLN A 44 13.76 7.22 -21.39
CA GLN A 44 14.90 7.87 -20.73
C GLN A 44 16.19 7.02 -20.78
N GLY A 45 16.14 5.81 -21.32
CA GLY A 45 17.29 4.89 -21.40
C GLY A 45 17.65 4.25 -20.07
N LEU A 46 16.75 4.30 -19.07
CA LEU A 46 16.99 3.66 -17.78
C LEU A 46 16.75 2.14 -17.87
N PRO A 47 17.53 1.31 -17.13
CA PRO A 47 17.28 -0.12 -17.06
C PRO A 47 15.90 -0.38 -16.44
N LEU A 48 15.13 -1.34 -16.96
CA LEU A 48 13.79 -1.66 -16.44
C LEU A 48 13.89 -2.61 -15.23
N ARG A 49 14.46 -2.13 -14.14
CA ARG A 49 14.58 -2.85 -12.87
C ARG A 49 13.53 -2.32 -11.90
N VAL A 50 12.64 -3.19 -11.46
CA VAL A 50 11.50 -2.87 -10.59
C VAL A 50 11.71 -3.51 -9.22
N LEU A 51 11.60 -2.73 -8.15
CA LEU A 51 11.42 -3.23 -6.80
C LEU A 51 9.95 -3.11 -6.42
N GLU A 52 9.25 -4.24 -6.31
CA GLU A 52 7.87 -4.31 -5.85
C GLU A 52 7.85 -4.71 -4.37
N ILE A 53 7.33 -3.81 -3.53
CA ILE A 53 7.22 -4.02 -2.08
C ILE A 53 5.80 -4.40 -1.73
N GLY A 54 5.62 -5.50 -0.97
CA GLY A 54 4.32 -6.08 -0.65
C GLY A 54 3.65 -6.71 -1.86
N ALA A 55 4.40 -7.50 -2.63
CA ALA A 55 3.97 -8.07 -3.90
C ALA A 55 2.76 -9.03 -3.78
N GLY A 56 2.49 -9.56 -2.58
CA GLY A 56 1.41 -10.49 -2.32
C GLY A 56 1.49 -11.71 -3.25
N HIS A 57 0.39 -12.01 -3.93
CA HIS A 57 0.33 -13.10 -4.91
C HIS A 57 0.74 -12.69 -6.33
N GLY A 58 1.36 -11.53 -6.52
CA GLY A 58 1.98 -11.11 -7.79
C GLY A 58 1.03 -10.60 -8.86
N GLY A 59 -0.05 -9.92 -8.48
CA GLY A 59 -0.99 -9.34 -9.45
C GLY A 59 -0.34 -8.29 -10.35
N PHE A 60 0.51 -7.43 -9.80
CA PHE A 60 1.25 -6.42 -10.55
C PHE A 60 2.65 -6.91 -10.96
N THR A 61 3.25 -7.84 -10.22
CA THR A 61 4.46 -8.57 -10.63
C THR A 61 4.29 -9.16 -12.04
N GLU A 62 3.15 -9.83 -12.29
CA GLU A 62 2.81 -10.39 -13.59
C GLU A 62 2.82 -9.33 -14.70
N SER A 63 2.22 -8.18 -14.43
CA SER A 63 2.15 -7.07 -15.37
C SER A 63 3.53 -6.47 -15.64
N ALA A 64 4.36 -6.28 -14.61
CA ALA A 64 5.72 -5.76 -14.76
C ALA A 64 6.62 -6.73 -15.56
N LEU A 65 6.55 -8.03 -15.27
CA LEU A 65 7.25 -9.07 -16.04
C LEU A 65 6.81 -9.09 -17.50
N ALA A 66 5.50 -8.97 -17.77
CA ALA A 66 4.96 -8.92 -19.13
C ALA A 66 5.42 -7.66 -19.91
N LEU A 67 5.73 -6.57 -19.21
CA LEU A 67 6.35 -5.37 -19.79
C LEU A 67 7.87 -5.49 -20.00
N GLY A 68 8.45 -6.65 -19.67
CA GLY A 68 9.87 -6.95 -19.87
C GLY A 68 10.77 -6.46 -18.75
N CYS A 69 10.24 -6.05 -17.62
CA CYS A 69 11.03 -5.62 -16.47
C CYS A 69 11.73 -6.79 -15.77
N ASP A 70 12.89 -6.52 -15.19
CA ASP A 70 13.51 -7.36 -14.17
C ASP A 70 12.89 -6.97 -12.82
N VAL A 71 12.21 -7.91 -12.16
CA VAL A 71 11.40 -7.63 -10.95
C VAL A 71 12.02 -8.29 -9.72
N THR A 72 12.33 -7.50 -8.72
CA THR A 72 12.56 -7.98 -7.35
C THR A 72 11.26 -7.76 -6.58
N ALA A 73 10.57 -8.85 -6.27
CA ALA A 73 9.31 -8.85 -5.53
C ALA A 73 9.56 -9.22 -4.07
N VAL A 74 9.25 -8.31 -3.16
CA VAL A 74 9.47 -8.47 -1.72
C VAL A 74 8.14 -8.58 -1.01
N ASP A 75 8.00 -9.53 -0.09
CA ASP A 75 6.83 -9.64 0.78
C ASP A 75 7.22 -10.10 2.19
N ALA A 76 6.47 -9.62 3.19
CA ALA A 76 6.63 -10.00 4.59
C ALA A 76 5.91 -11.31 4.96
N SER A 77 5.22 -11.92 4.01
CA SER A 77 4.49 -13.18 4.14
C SER A 77 5.21 -14.29 3.36
N GLU A 78 5.73 -15.29 4.06
CA GLU A 78 6.37 -16.43 3.43
C GLU A 78 5.43 -17.18 2.46
N PRO A 79 4.13 -17.46 2.78
CA PRO A 79 3.19 -18.04 1.83
C PRO A 79 3.01 -17.23 0.55
N SER A 80 3.07 -15.88 0.63
CA SER A 80 3.00 -15.02 -0.54
C SER A 80 4.23 -15.19 -1.44
N VAL A 81 5.41 -15.27 -0.84
CA VAL A 81 6.66 -15.48 -1.57
C VAL A 81 6.70 -16.88 -2.23
N GLU A 82 6.20 -17.91 -1.54
CA GLU A 82 6.06 -19.25 -2.11
C GLU A 82 5.11 -19.25 -3.31
N GLU A 83 3.98 -18.53 -3.22
CA GLU A 83 3.03 -18.38 -4.33
C GLU A 83 3.67 -17.62 -5.51
N LEU A 84 4.45 -16.57 -5.27
CA LEU A 84 5.21 -15.88 -6.30
C LEU A 84 6.19 -16.83 -7.01
N LYS A 85 6.96 -17.61 -6.23
CA LYS A 85 7.88 -18.62 -6.77
C LYS A 85 7.15 -19.71 -7.56
N ARG A 86 6.00 -20.16 -7.08
CA ARG A 86 5.16 -21.16 -7.75
C ARG A 86 4.63 -20.63 -9.10
N ARG A 87 4.17 -19.37 -9.15
CA ARG A 87 3.59 -18.78 -10.37
C ARG A 87 4.64 -18.38 -11.40
N PHE A 88 5.73 -17.81 -10.95
CA PHE A 88 6.67 -17.10 -11.84
C PHE A 88 8.12 -17.56 -11.68
N GLY A 89 8.43 -18.52 -10.79
CA GLY A 89 9.80 -18.90 -10.47
C GLY A 89 10.63 -19.48 -11.61
N THR A 90 10.00 -19.83 -12.75
CA THR A 90 10.71 -20.19 -13.98
C THR A 90 11.10 -18.99 -14.84
N ASN A 91 10.60 -17.79 -14.50
CA ASN A 91 10.97 -16.56 -15.21
C ASN A 91 12.32 -16.04 -14.68
N PRO A 92 13.38 -15.97 -15.51
CA PRO A 92 14.70 -15.53 -15.07
C PRO A 92 14.74 -14.05 -14.65
N LYS A 93 13.68 -13.30 -14.94
CA LYS A 93 13.52 -11.88 -14.59
C LYS A 93 12.85 -11.66 -13.24
N LEU A 94 12.47 -12.72 -12.52
CA LEU A 94 11.90 -12.59 -11.19
C LEU A 94 12.91 -13.02 -10.11
N GLN A 95 13.08 -12.16 -9.11
CA GLN A 95 13.63 -12.49 -7.80
C GLN A 95 12.52 -12.29 -6.76
N ALA A 96 12.14 -13.34 -6.02
CA ALA A 96 11.14 -13.25 -4.95
C ALA A 96 11.82 -13.41 -3.58
N LEU A 97 11.68 -12.41 -2.72
CA LEU A 97 12.36 -12.28 -1.43
C LEU A 97 11.35 -12.27 -0.27
N TYR A 98 11.68 -12.99 0.76
CA TYR A 98 10.95 -12.97 2.03
C TYR A 98 11.65 -12.04 3.03
N GLU A 99 10.98 -10.95 3.41
CA GLU A 99 11.49 -9.93 4.34
C GLU A 99 10.48 -9.72 5.49
N PRO A 100 10.52 -10.57 6.52
CA PRO A 100 9.48 -10.61 7.56
C PRO A 100 9.40 -9.34 8.41
N ASP A 101 10.46 -8.55 8.48
CA ASP A 101 10.51 -7.27 9.19
C ASP A 101 10.37 -6.06 8.26
N GLY A 102 10.15 -6.30 6.97
CA GLY A 102 10.00 -5.26 5.94
C GLY A 102 11.28 -4.47 5.64
N LYS A 103 12.42 -4.89 6.20
CA LYS A 103 13.70 -4.23 5.93
C LYS A 103 14.32 -4.78 4.66
N LEU A 104 14.50 -3.98 3.66
CA LEU A 104 14.93 -4.34 2.30
C LEU A 104 16.42 -4.73 2.20
N ARG A 105 16.91 -5.58 3.13
CA ARG A 105 18.35 -5.91 3.26
C ARG A 105 18.91 -6.67 2.07
N ASP A 106 18.13 -7.60 1.53
CA ASP A 106 18.52 -8.48 0.44
C ASP A 106 17.98 -8.02 -0.91
N ALA A 107 17.28 -6.88 -0.95
CA ALA A 107 16.66 -6.37 -2.17
C ALA A 107 17.69 -5.89 -3.21
N GLY A 108 18.91 -5.49 -2.79
CA GLY A 108 19.89 -4.87 -3.67
C GLY A 108 19.59 -3.39 -3.91
N GLU A 109 20.22 -2.81 -4.94
CA GLU A 109 20.18 -1.37 -5.25
C GLU A 109 19.94 -1.16 -6.75
N ASP A 110 19.89 0.11 -7.18
CA ASP A 110 19.82 0.53 -8.59
C ASP A 110 18.52 0.16 -9.31
N TYR A 111 17.38 0.39 -8.66
CA TYR A 111 16.07 0.24 -9.27
C TYR A 111 15.68 1.50 -10.05
N SER A 112 15.10 1.33 -11.22
CA SER A 112 14.49 2.45 -11.95
C SER A 112 13.04 2.71 -11.52
N LEU A 113 12.37 1.71 -10.94
CA LEU A 113 11.02 1.84 -10.41
C LEU A 113 10.89 1.18 -9.05
N LEU A 114 10.43 1.95 -8.09
CA LEU A 114 9.94 1.46 -6.80
C LEU A 114 8.41 1.43 -6.85
N MET A 115 7.81 0.29 -6.55
CA MET A 115 6.37 0.06 -6.69
C MET A 115 5.74 -0.46 -5.40
N PHE A 116 4.63 0.18 -4.98
CA PHE A 116 3.77 -0.24 -3.87
C PHE A 116 2.33 -0.36 -4.37
N VAL A 117 1.71 -1.51 -4.21
CA VAL A 117 0.31 -1.70 -4.60
C VAL A 117 -0.49 -2.24 -3.43
N SER A 118 -1.34 -1.40 -2.85
CA SER A 118 -2.17 -1.75 -1.68
C SER A 118 -1.33 -2.11 -0.45
N VAL A 119 -0.31 -1.32 -0.14
CA VAL A 119 0.71 -1.65 0.87
C VAL A 119 0.94 -0.55 1.89
N LEU A 120 0.94 0.74 1.50
CA LEU A 120 1.31 1.82 2.42
C LEU A 120 0.42 1.86 3.68
N HIS A 121 -0.85 1.50 3.55
CA HIS A 121 -1.78 1.43 4.67
C HIS A 121 -1.47 0.30 5.67
N HIS A 122 -0.57 -0.63 5.35
CA HIS A 122 -0.07 -1.65 6.26
C HIS A 122 1.23 -1.24 6.97
N ILE A 123 1.88 -0.17 6.52
CA ILE A 123 3.16 0.29 7.08
C ILE A 123 2.89 1.40 8.10
N PRO A 124 3.23 1.20 9.39
CA PRO A 124 2.98 2.18 10.43
C PRO A 124 3.57 3.56 10.17
N ASP A 125 4.81 3.61 9.77
CA ASP A 125 5.57 4.81 9.45
C ASP A 125 5.93 4.81 7.96
N TYR A 126 4.89 4.88 7.12
CA TYR A 126 5.06 4.77 5.67
C TYR A 126 5.86 5.92 5.06
N ILE A 127 5.91 7.12 5.68
CA ILE A 127 6.72 8.22 5.16
C ILE A 127 8.21 7.93 5.34
N ASN A 128 8.65 7.53 6.53
CA ASN A 128 10.04 7.14 6.74
C ASN A 128 10.40 5.92 5.90
N TYR A 129 9.48 4.97 5.77
CA TYR A 129 9.71 3.80 4.91
C TYR A 129 9.87 4.18 3.43
N LEU A 130 9.05 5.10 2.91
CA LEU A 130 9.19 5.63 1.55
C LEU A 130 10.53 6.34 1.37
N MET A 131 10.98 7.12 2.35
CA MET A 131 12.29 7.78 2.31
C MET A 131 13.43 6.76 2.24
N GLU A 132 13.42 5.74 3.10
CA GLU A 132 14.44 4.69 3.11
C GLU A 132 14.45 3.89 1.81
N ALA A 133 13.28 3.42 1.36
CA ALA A 133 13.14 2.64 0.14
C ALA A 133 13.52 3.43 -1.12
N SER A 134 13.25 4.74 -1.15
CA SER A 134 13.61 5.60 -2.28
C SER A 134 15.12 5.74 -2.48
N GLN A 135 15.93 5.47 -1.47
CA GLN A 135 17.39 5.46 -1.61
C GLN A 135 17.89 4.34 -2.54
N LEU A 136 17.06 3.33 -2.79
CA LEU A 136 17.36 2.23 -3.72
C LEU A 136 17.06 2.60 -5.17
N ILE A 137 16.49 3.78 -5.42
CA ILE A 137 16.15 4.26 -6.77
C ILE A 137 17.35 4.96 -7.40
N VAL A 138 17.64 4.63 -8.66
CA VAL A 138 18.64 5.36 -9.45
C VAL A 138 18.20 6.80 -9.71
N ARG A 139 19.14 7.71 -9.90
CA ARG A 139 18.81 9.08 -10.32
C ARG A 139 18.00 9.06 -11.62
N GLY A 140 16.91 9.84 -11.65
CA GLY A 140 15.97 9.88 -12.77
C GLY A 140 14.89 8.80 -12.71
N GLY A 141 14.98 7.85 -11.80
CA GLY A 141 13.99 6.78 -11.62
C GLY A 141 12.64 7.27 -11.10
N ALA A 142 11.74 6.34 -10.80
CA ALA A 142 10.35 6.63 -10.46
C ALA A 142 9.87 5.89 -9.21
N LEU A 143 8.85 6.46 -8.57
CA LEU A 143 8.03 5.84 -7.54
C LEU A 143 6.60 5.72 -8.04
N LEU A 144 6.00 4.55 -7.87
CA LEU A 144 4.59 4.27 -8.16
C LEU A 144 3.93 3.72 -6.89
N THR A 145 2.88 4.39 -6.40
CA THR A 145 2.00 3.82 -5.39
C THR A 145 0.59 3.68 -5.96
N LEU A 146 -0.09 2.59 -5.67
CA LEU A 146 -1.46 2.33 -6.15
C LEU A 146 -2.30 1.69 -5.04
N GLN A 147 -3.60 1.95 -5.05
CA GLN A 147 -4.62 1.24 -4.27
C GLN A 147 -4.49 1.43 -2.75
N ASP A 148 -4.00 2.56 -2.31
CA ASP A 148 -4.07 2.93 -0.90
C ASP A 148 -5.32 3.77 -0.63
N PRO A 149 -6.02 3.56 0.52
CA PRO A 149 -7.18 4.35 0.89
C PRO A 149 -6.78 5.78 1.22
N VAL A 150 -7.56 6.75 0.76
CA VAL A 150 -7.37 8.17 1.09
C VAL A 150 -7.59 8.47 2.58
N TRP A 151 -7.13 9.62 3.06
CA TRP A 151 -7.38 10.06 4.45
C TRP A 151 -8.85 10.31 4.71
N TYR A 152 -9.49 9.44 5.48
CA TYR A 152 -10.95 9.39 5.65
C TYR A 152 -11.56 10.68 6.20
N SER A 153 -10.85 11.39 7.06
CA SER A 153 -11.34 12.64 7.64
C SER A 153 -11.50 13.78 6.62
N ARG A 154 -10.68 13.79 5.56
CA ARG A 154 -10.81 14.72 4.43
C ARG A 154 -11.92 14.29 3.47
N HIS A 155 -12.15 13.00 3.28
CA HIS A 155 -13.04 12.42 2.28
C HIS A 155 -14.28 11.75 2.88
N ARG A 156 -14.92 12.39 3.87
CA ARG A 156 -16.03 11.81 4.66
C ARG A 156 -17.20 11.27 3.83
N ALA A 157 -17.57 11.97 2.74
CA ALA A 157 -18.67 11.52 1.88
C ALA A 157 -18.31 10.24 1.14
N SER A 158 -17.14 10.20 0.50
CA SER A 158 -16.62 9.02 -0.19
C SER A 158 -16.44 7.85 0.77
N HIS A 159 -15.89 8.10 1.97
CA HIS A 159 -15.74 7.06 2.99
C HIS A 159 -17.08 6.48 3.46
N ARG A 160 -18.13 7.31 3.63
CA ARG A 160 -19.49 6.82 3.97
C ARG A 160 -20.07 5.96 2.85
N ALA A 161 -19.91 6.40 1.60
CA ALA A 161 -20.37 5.65 0.43
C ALA A 161 -19.64 4.30 0.29
N ASP A 162 -18.33 4.30 0.50
CA ASP A 162 -17.50 3.09 0.50
C ASP A 162 -17.95 2.09 1.58
N ARG A 163 -18.13 2.57 2.82
CA ARG A 163 -18.63 1.72 3.92
C ARG A 163 -20.01 1.12 3.63
N ALA A 164 -20.89 1.88 3.00
CA ALA A 164 -22.21 1.36 2.60
C ALA A 164 -22.08 0.28 1.52
N ALA A 165 -21.25 0.52 0.50
CA ALA A 165 -20.96 -0.43 -0.57
C ALA A 165 -20.29 -1.70 -0.04
N TYR A 166 -19.30 -1.57 0.85
CA TYR A 166 -18.65 -2.69 1.50
C TYR A 166 -19.61 -3.51 2.36
N PHE A 167 -20.48 -2.86 3.12
CA PHE A 167 -21.51 -3.55 3.92
C PHE A 167 -22.48 -4.33 3.02
N ALA A 168 -22.95 -3.74 1.92
CA ALA A 168 -23.83 -4.42 0.97
C ALA A 168 -23.13 -5.64 0.33
N TRP A 169 -21.84 -5.52 0.00
CA TRP A 169 -21.05 -6.64 -0.50
C TRP A 169 -20.94 -7.77 0.54
N ARG A 170 -20.66 -7.44 1.81
CA ARG A 170 -20.56 -8.42 2.90
C ARG A 170 -21.89 -9.17 3.14
N LEU A 171 -23.02 -8.50 3.04
CA LEU A 171 -24.34 -9.16 3.13
C LEU A 171 -24.51 -10.22 2.04
N GLY A 172 -24.01 -9.98 0.84
CA GLY A 172 -24.03 -10.93 -0.27
C GLY A 172 -23.12 -12.15 -0.10
N GLN A 173 -22.13 -12.10 0.83
CA GLN A 173 -21.21 -13.21 1.12
C GLN A 173 -21.71 -14.23 2.15
N GLY A 174 -22.93 -14.05 2.70
CA GLY A 174 -23.61 -15.06 3.52
C GLY A 174 -23.16 -15.17 5.00
N SER A 175 -22.36 -14.26 5.53
CA SER A 175 -21.97 -14.27 6.96
C SER A 175 -22.21 -12.92 7.68
N PRO A 176 -23.49 -12.48 7.82
CA PRO A 176 -23.81 -11.20 8.47
C PRO A 176 -23.50 -11.19 9.97
N ILE A 177 -23.58 -12.34 10.65
CA ILE A 177 -23.48 -12.44 12.12
C ILE A 177 -22.04 -12.21 12.60
N GLU A 178 -21.03 -12.75 11.93
CA GLU A 178 -19.63 -12.57 12.31
C GLU A 178 -19.18 -11.11 12.12
N GLY A 179 -19.68 -10.43 11.09
CA GLY A 179 -19.42 -9.00 10.86
C GLY A 179 -20.01 -8.11 11.95
N LEU A 180 -21.19 -8.49 12.51
CA LEU A 180 -21.86 -7.75 13.58
C LEU A 180 -21.09 -7.86 14.91
N HIS A 181 -20.57 -9.04 15.25
CA HIS A 181 -19.74 -9.23 16.46
C HIS A 181 -18.44 -8.42 16.41
N THR A 182 -17.75 -8.42 15.28
CA THR A 182 -16.55 -7.62 15.07
C THR A 182 -16.84 -6.12 15.18
N ARG A 183 -17.99 -5.67 14.63
CA ARG A 183 -18.41 -4.27 14.71
C ARG A 183 -18.75 -3.83 16.14
N LEU A 184 -19.47 -4.65 16.90
CA LEU A 184 -19.81 -4.37 18.29
C LEU A 184 -18.57 -4.30 19.18
N ARG A 185 -17.60 -5.18 18.97
CA ARG A 185 -16.31 -5.16 19.67
C ARG A 185 -15.54 -3.86 19.39
N ARG A 186 -15.49 -3.42 18.12
CA ARG A 186 -14.82 -2.18 17.69
C ARG A 186 -15.52 -0.92 18.22
N MET A 187 -16.85 -0.90 18.27
CA MET A 187 -17.60 0.19 18.88
C MET A 187 -17.30 0.34 20.38
N ARG A 188 -16.83 -0.73 21.03
CA ARG A 188 -16.37 -0.74 22.42
C ARG A 188 -14.89 -0.38 22.60
N GLY A 189 -14.20 0.02 21.52
CA GLY A 189 -12.79 0.41 21.55
C GLY A 189 -11.79 -0.74 21.78
N THR A 190 -12.23 -1.99 21.68
CA THR A 190 -11.33 -3.15 21.84
C THR A 190 -10.74 -3.53 20.49
N PHE A 191 -9.50 -3.14 20.29
CA PHE A 191 -8.65 -3.56 19.17
C PHE A 191 -7.70 -4.65 19.67
N ASP A 192 -7.60 -5.73 18.94
CA ASP A 192 -6.74 -6.88 19.28
C ASP A 192 -5.66 -7.03 18.22
N GLU A 193 -4.46 -6.54 18.53
CA GLU A 193 -3.29 -6.62 17.65
C GLU A 193 -2.85 -8.06 17.36
N THR A 194 -3.35 -9.03 18.14
CA THR A 194 -3.07 -10.45 17.91
C THR A 194 -4.08 -11.11 16.98
N ASN A 195 -5.17 -10.40 16.62
CA ASN A 195 -6.21 -10.94 15.76
C ASN A 195 -5.92 -10.61 14.28
N PRO A 196 -5.67 -11.61 13.41
CA PRO A 196 -5.37 -11.41 11.99
C PRO A 196 -6.43 -10.61 11.25
N ARG A 197 -7.70 -10.70 11.65
CA ARG A 197 -8.81 -9.93 11.04
C ARG A 197 -8.79 -8.46 11.43
N ASP A 198 -8.34 -8.13 12.64
CA ASP A 198 -8.22 -6.75 13.08
C ASP A 198 -7.01 -6.07 12.42
N MET A 199 -5.95 -6.83 12.17
CA MET A 199 -4.75 -6.34 11.45
C MET A 199 -4.97 -6.21 9.94
N ALA A 200 -5.75 -7.08 9.32
CA ALA A 200 -6.09 -6.95 7.89
C ALA A 200 -6.90 -5.67 7.59
N GLU A 201 -7.57 -5.12 8.60
CA GLU A 201 -8.33 -3.86 8.50
C GLU A 201 -7.62 -2.69 9.22
N TYR A 202 -6.29 -2.76 9.37
CA TYR A 202 -5.46 -1.78 10.06
C TYR A 202 -5.63 -0.34 9.53
N HIS A 203 -5.83 -0.19 8.23
CA HIS A 203 -6.14 1.08 7.59
C HIS A 203 -7.43 1.74 8.11
N ILE A 204 -8.46 0.96 8.49
CA ILE A 204 -9.71 1.49 9.06
C ILE A 204 -9.46 2.12 10.44
N VAL A 205 -8.52 1.55 11.19
CA VAL A 205 -8.13 2.06 12.51
C VAL A 205 -7.33 3.36 12.40
N ARG A 206 -6.53 3.51 11.33
CA ARG A 206 -5.63 4.66 11.11
C ARG A 206 -6.18 5.77 10.23
N ASN A 207 -7.47 5.77 9.89
CA ASN A 207 -8.08 6.77 9.01
C ASN A 207 -7.57 6.79 7.55
N GLY A 208 -6.97 5.72 7.06
CA GLY A 208 -6.36 5.66 5.72
C GLY A 208 -4.92 6.17 5.68
N VAL A 209 -4.42 6.42 4.48
CA VAL A 209 -3.09 6.99 4.22
C VAL A 209 -3.23 8.49 3.96
N ASP A 210 -2.38 9.29 4.57
CA ASP A 210 -2.35 10.73 4.34
C ASP A 210 -1.70 11.03 2.97
N GLU A 211 -2.53 11.15 1.94
CA GLU A 211 -2.09 11.41 0.57
C GLU A 211 -1.37 12.75 0.41
N GLU A 212 -1.65 13.75 1.28
CA GLU A 212 -0.94 15.03 1.27
C GLU A 212 0.48 14.89 1.84
N ALA A 213 0.65 14.07 2.88
CA ALA A 213 1.97 13.77 3.40
C ALA A 213 2.83 12.98 2.40
N VAL A 214 2.21 12.00 1.69
CA VAL A 214 2.88 11.26 0.61
C VAL A 214 3.25 12.18 -0.55
N LEU A 215 2.36 13.11 -0.94
CA LEU A 215 2.64 14.12 -1.95
C LEU A 215 3.78 15.05 -1.55
N SER A 216 3.77 15.55 -0.30
CA SER A 216 4.85 16.42 0.21
C SER A 216 6.20 15.72 0.12
N PHE A 217 6.29 14.50 0.60
CA PHE A 217 7.49 13.68 0.47
C PHE A 217 7.94 13.55 -1.00
N ALA A 218 6.99 13.23 -1.90
CA ALA A 218 7.32 13.01 -3.30
C ALA A 218 7.82 14.30 -3.99
N HIS A 219 7.25 15.46 -3.68
CA HIS A 219 7.71 16.75 -4.21
C HIS A 219 9.12 17.13 -3.73
N ASP A 220 9.53 16.65 -2.54
CA ASP A 220 10.87 16.89 -2.01
C ASP A 220 11.95 15.98 -2.64
N ALA A 221 11.55 14.87 -3.27
CA ALA A 221 12.49 13.86 -3.77
C ALA A 221 12.42 13.62 -5.29
N PHE A 222 11.34 14.08 -5.96
CA PHE A 222 11.09 13.84 -7.38
C PHE A 222 10.76 15.13 -8.11
N SER A 223 11.16 15.22 -9.38
CA SER A 223 10.95 16.42 -10.20
C SER A 223 9.50 16.58 -10.72
N GLU A 224 8.78 15.48 -10.88
CA GLU A 224 7.40 15.46 -11.33
C GLU A 224 6.58 14.50 -10.49
N VAL A 225 5.42 14.97 -10.00
CA VAL A 225 4.53 14.18 -9.16
C VAL A 225 3.10 14.31 -9.65
N THR A 226 2.42 13.18 -9.80
CA THR A 226 1.02 13.13 -10.22
C THR A 226 0.21 12.27 -9.26
N LEU A 227 -0.76 12.85 -8.56
CA LEU A 227 -1.74 12.14 -7.77
C LEU A 227 -2.90 11.68 -8.67
N ILE A 228 -3.33 10.45 -8.49
CA ILE A 228 -4.40 9.80 -9.25
C ILE A 228 -5.48 9.33 -8.28
N PRO A 229 -6.44 10.18 -7.90
CA PRO A 229 -7.56 9.76 -7.06
C PRO A 229 -8.56 8.94 -7.90
N TYR A 230 -9.13 7.88 -7.30
CA TYR A 230 -10.14 7.06 -7.95
C TYR A 230 -11.04 6.35 -6.95
N TRP A 231 -12.15 5.84 -7.47
CA TRP A 231 -13.06 5.00 -6.72
C TRP A 231 -12.69 3.53 -6.88
N SER A 232 -12.68 2.80 -5.76
CA SER A 232 -12.38 1.37 -5.70
C SER A 232 -13.42 0.67 -4.82
N SER A 233 -14.22 -0.23 -5.40
CA SER A 233 -15.30 -0.93 -4.69
C SER A 233 -15.38 -2.40 -5.07
N HIS A 234 -15.75 -3.24 -4.09
CA HIS A 234 -15.97 -4.68 -4.29
C HIS A 234 -17.19 -4.97 -5.15
N LEU A 235 -18.20 -4.08 -5.15
CA LEU A 235 -19.42 -4.23 -5.93
C LEU A 235 -19.32 -3.52 -7.27
N GLY A 236 -19.50 -4.22 -8.39
CA GLY A 236 -19.42 -3.64 -9.73
C GLY A 236 -20.45 -2.53 -9.98
N VAL A 237 -21.63 -2.59 -9.35
CA VAL A 237 -22.64 -1.52 -9.43
C VAL A 237 -22.15 -0.28 -8.67
N ALA A 238 -21.63 -0.47 -7.46
CA ALA A 238 -21.07 0.63 -6.66
C ALA A 238 -19.81 1.21 -7.32
N GLN A 239 -18.98 0.37 -7.96
CA GLN A 239 -17.83 0.82 -8.75
C GLN A 239 -18.26 1.81 -9.83
N ARG A 240 -19.21 1.41 -10.69
CA ARG A 240 -19.72 2.27 -11.79
C ARG A 240 -20.41 3.54 -11.30
N LEU A 241 -21.16 3.45 -10.19
CA LEU A 241 -21.84 4.59 -9.62
C LEU A 241 -20.86 5.60 -9.02
N GLY A 242 -19.89 5.14 -8.23
CA GLY A 242 -18.87 5.97 -7.62
C GLY A 242 -18.03 6.71 -8.67
N GLU A 243 -17.63 6.00 -9.74
CA GLU A 243 -16.90 6.62 -10.87
C GLU A 243 -17.73 7.70 -11.58
N ARG A 244 -19.03 7.45 -11.84
CA ARG A 244 -19.92 8.43 -12.45
C ARG A 244 -20.15 9.68 -11.59
N LEU A 245 -20.13 9.49 -10.26
CA LEU A 245 -20.29 10.58 -9.29
C LEU A 245 -18.97 11.31 -8.97
N GLY A 246 -17.86 10.90 -9.59
CA GLY A 246 -16.54 11.46 -9.31
C GLY A 246 -16.07 11.23 -7.86
N LEU A 247 -16.59 10.19 -7.20
CA LEU A 247 -16.13 9.83 -5.85
C LEU A 247 -14.73 9.20 -5.92
N HIS A 248 -13.96 9.35 -4.85
CA HIS A 248 -12.68 8.70 -4.67
C HIS A 248 -12.51 8.26 -3.21
N ASN A 249 -12.14 7.02 -3.00
CA ASN A 249 -11.83 6.41 -1.71
C ASN A 249 -10.44 5.81 -1.69
N SER A 250 -9.78 5.80 -2.83
CA SER A 250 -8.41 5.30 -3.02
C SER A 250 -7.63 6.27 -3.89
N PHE A 251 -6.32 6.20 -3.79
CA PHE A 251 -5.43 6.95 -4.65
C PHE A 251 -4.26 6.08 -5.15
N GLY A 252 -3.66 6.54 -6.21
CA GLY A 252 -2.33 6.20 -6.66
C GLY A 252 -1.52 7.47 -6.84
N MET A 253 -0.22 7.33 -6.91
CA MET A 253 0.71 8.40 -7.20
C MET A 253 1.82 7.87 -8.10
N VAL A 254 2.17 8.66 -9.10
CA VAL A 254 3.38 8.46 -9.91
C VAL A 254 4.29 9.65 -9.69
N ALA A 255 5.53 9.38 -9.30
CA ALA A 255 6.56 10.39 -9.19
C ALA A 255 7.75 9.98 -10.06
N HIS A 256 8.24 10.91 -10.89
CA HIS A 256 9.35 10.70 -11.80
C HIS A 256 10.52 11.62 -11.49
N GLY A 257 11.70 11.22 -11.94
CA GLY A 257 12.90 12.04 -11.85
C GLY A 257 13.44 12.12 -10.43
N TYR A 258 13.62 10.96 -9.78
CA TYR A 258 14.24 10.89 -8.45
C TYR A 258 15.59 11.56 -8.43
N ASP A 259 15.83 12.42 -7.44
CA ASP A 259 17.11 13.06 -7.18
C ASP A 259 17.38 13.14 -5.68
N SER A 260 18.28 12.32 -5.19
CA SER A 260 18.68 12.30 -3.78
C SER A 260 19.26 13.63 -3.27
N SER A 261 19.68 14.53 -4.16
CA SER A 261 20.16 15.84 -3.78
C SER A 261 19.06 16.82 -3.40
N LEU A 262 17.81 16.57 -3.85
CA LEU A 262 16.64 17.38 -3.50
C LEU A 262 16.16 17.09 -2.08
N SER A 263 16.36 15.87 -1.56
CA SER A 263 15.93 15.41 -0.24
C SER A 263 16.83 15.89 0.93
N SER A 264 17.45 17.04 0.81
CA SER A 264 18.54 17.56 1.67
C SER A 264 18.24 17.86 3.16
N PRO A 265 17.01 18.08 3.66
CA PRO A 265 16.79 18.31 5.10
C PRO A 265 16.79 17.05 5.97
N TRP A 266 16.68 15.86 5.38
CA TRP A 266 16.39 14.62 6.11
C TRP A 266 17.61 13.71 6.35
N ARG A 267 18.79 14.08 5.87
CA ARG A 267 20.04 13.31 6.05
C ARG A 267 20.55 13.20 7.50
N HIS A 268 19.96 13.94 8.45
CA HIS A 268 20.44 13.97 9.84
C HIS A 268 19.62 13.15 10.84
N VAL A 269 18.60 12.41 10.41
CA VAL A 269 17.80 11.57 11.32
C VAL A 269 18.42 10.18 11.55
N GLY A 270 19.30 9.73 10.66
CA GLY A 270 19.97 8.41 10.75
C GLY A 270 20.99 8.27 11.89
N ASP A 271 21.54 9.36 12.41
CA ASP A 271 22.60 9.33 13.44
C ASP A 271 22.10 9.44 14.90
N LEU A 272 20.79 9.51 15.12
CA LEU A 272 20.21 9.68 16.47
C LEU A 272 19.81 8.38 17.19
N HIS A 273 20.04 7.21 16.62
CA HIS A 273 19.64 5.93 17.23
C HIS A 273 20.74 5.18 18.00
N THR A 274 21.82 5.85 18.46
CA THR A 274 22.75 5.26 19.45
C THR A 274 22.71 5.96 20.81
N GLY A 275 21.73 6.80 21.07
CA GLY A 275 21.50 7.43 22.38
C GLY A 275 20.40 6.72 23.17
N VAL A 276 20.76 5.95 24.18
CA VAL A 276 19.86 5.46 25.22
C VAL A 276 19.23 6.69 25.92
N CYS A 277 18.02 7.06 25.57
CA CYS A 277 17.23 8.02 26.32
C CYS A 277 16.59 7.33 27.52
N SER A 278 17.20 7.53 28.69
CA SER A 278 16.54 7.38 29.99
C SER A 278 15.39 8.39 30.07
N ALA A 279 14.16 7.91 30.21
CA ALA A 279 12.97 8.72 30.33
C ALA A 279 12.96 9.58 31.59
N PRO A 280 12.56 10.87 31.53
CA PRO A 280 12.00 11.57 32.68
C PRO A 280 10.48 11.38 32.69
N SER A 281 10.00 10.93 33.83
CA SER A 281 8.61 10.85 34.24
C SER A 281 7.91 12.23 34.21
N HIS A 282 7.07 12.49 33.21
CA HIS A 282 5.97 13.47 33.35
C HIS A 282 4.81 13.07 32.41
N GLY A 283 3.62 13.06 33.02
CA GLY A 283 2.37 12.50 32.59
C GLY A 283 1.89 12.90 31.19
N CYS A 284 1.44 11.90 30.46
CA CYS A 284 0.52 12.08 29.34
C CYS A 284 -0.90 12.04 29.88
N GLU A 285 -1.61 13.15 29.84
CA GLU A 285 -3.06 13.18 30.05
C GLU A 285 -3.79 12.54 28.86
N PRO A 286 -4.83 11.75 29.09
CA PRO A 286 -5.63 11.17 28.01
C PRO A 286 -6.55 12.24 27.41
N TYR A 287 -6.49 12.36 26.09
CA TYR A 287 -7.38 13.22 25.30
C TYR A 287 -8.81 12.67 25.35
N HIS A 288 -9.66 13.24 26.21
CA HIS A 288 -11.09 13.00 26.23
C HIS A 288 -11.77 13.74 25.07
N ALA A 289 -12.17 13.01 24.04
CA ALA A 289 -13.10 13.50 23.05
C ALA A 289 -14.51 13.50 23.66
N SER A 290 -15.01 14.67 24.04
CA SER A 290 -16.40 14.91 24.38
C SER A 290 -17.28 14.75 23.13
N VAL A 291 -18.13 13.74 23.15
CA VAL A 291 -19.24 13.56 22.20
C VAL A 291 -20.39 14.43 22.72
N GLY A 292 -20.66 15.52 22.05
CA GLY A 292 -21.93 16.24 22.15
C GLY A 292 -22.94 15.71 21.14
N ILE A 293 -24.12 15.41 21.65
CA ILE A 293 -25.42 15.01 21.14
C ILE A 293 -25.65 15.12 19.62
#